data_86e29e865dce8799c3ca744d475e18d7
#
_entry.id   86e29e865dce8799c3ca744d475e18d7
#
_cell.length_a   1.000
_cell.length_b   1.000
_cell.length_c   1.000
_cell.angle_alpha   90.00
_cell.angle_beta   90.00
_cell.angle_gamma   90.00
#
_symmetry.space_group_name_H-M   'P 1'
#
loop_
_entity.id
_entity.type
_entity.pdbx_description
1 polymer ?
#
loop_
_entity_poly.entity_id
_entity_poly.type
_entity_poly.pdbx_seq_one_letter_code
_entity_poly.pdbx_strand_id
1 'polypeptide(L)'
;MKPFEQCNCMALRRASRRITNFYDSKLAPTGLRVTQYAILALLGKLGGVSVNSLARHLDLDRTTMGKNLRPLERMRYVKVTSSPTDGRSRTITLTNSGGAALKAAARLWRRAQAEFESANGGAVARALRSTLANLKVGR
;
A
#
# COMPACT_ATOMS: atom_id res chain seq x y z
N MET A 1 -16.50 25.09 15.05
CA MET A 1 -16.11 23.91 14.23
C MET A 1 -16.97 23.85 12.99
N LYS A 2 -16.34 23.76 11.84
CA LYS A 2 -17.07 23.69 10.57
C LYS A 2 -17.78 22.35 10.42
N PRO A 3 -18.95 22.27 9.75
CA PRO A 3 -19.72 21.01 9.68
C PRO A 3 -18.93 19.81 9.17
N PHE A 4 -18.03 20.01 8.19
CA PHE A 4 -17.22 18.90 7.66
C PHE A 4 -16.17 18.38 8.67
N GLU A 5 -15.81 19.16 9.68
CA GLU A 5 -14.88 18.73 10.72
C GLU A 5 -15.48 17.71 11.68
N GLN A 6 -16.81 17.64 11.72
CA GLN A 6 -17.53 16.65 12.51
C GLN A 6 -17.83 15.38 11.71
N CYS A 7 -17.54 15.38 10.41
CA CYS A 7 -17.80 14.23 9.56
C CYS A 7 -16.66 13.20 9.69
N ASN A 8 -16.98 12.02 10.18
CA ASN A 8 -16.01 10.93 10.35
C ASN A 8 -15.33 10.56 9.04
N CYS A 9 -16.10 10.51 7.95
CA CYS A 9 -15.57 10.20 6.63
C CYS A 9 -14.55 11.25 6.18
N MET A 10 -14.88 12.52 6.31
CA MET A 10 -13.96 13.61 5.91
C MET A 10 -12.73 13.67 6.80
N ALA A 11 -12.86 13.40 8.08
CA ALA A 11 -11.71 13.34 8.99
C ALA A 11 -10.72 12.26 8.55
N LEU A 12 -11.22 11.07 8.24
CA LEU A 12 -10.39 9.95 7.77
C LEU A 12 -9.77 10.23 6.39
N ARG A 13 -10.54 10.79 5.47
CA ARG A 13 -10.04 11.10 4.13
C ARG A 13 -8.93 12.16 4.16
N ARG A 14 -9.11 13.19 4.98
CA ARG A 14 -8.09 14.24 5.14
C ARG A 14 -6.82 13.67 5.78
N ALA A 15 -6.98 12.88 6.83
CA ALA A 15 -5.84 12.22 7.49
C ALA A 15 -5.13 11.27 6.51
N SER A 16 -5.89 10.46 5.78
CA SER A 16 -5.34 9.54 4.77
C SER A 16 -4.53 10.27 3.71
N ARG A 17 -5.06 11.39 3.20
CA ARG A 17 -4.32 12.18 2.19
C ARG A 17 -3.02 12.73 2.75
N ARG A 18 -3.06 13.29 3.95
CA ARG A 18 -1.86 13.88 4.59
C ARG A 18 -0.79 12.82 4.84
N ILE A 19 -1.19 11.67 5.38
CA ILE A 19 -0.24 10.59 5.69
C ILE A 19 0.30 9.94 4.42
N THR A 20 -0.53 9.77 3.40
CA THR A 20 -0.10 9.24 2.11
C THR A 20 0.95 10.16 1.48
N ASN A 21 0.69 11.46 1.46
CA ASN A 21 1.65 12.44 0.93
C ASN A 21 2.98 12.40 1.69
N PHE A 22 2.92 12.24 3.00
CA PHE A 22 4.12 12.13 3.83
C PHE A 22 4.95 10.90 3.45
N TYR A 23 4.33 9.72 3.39
CA TYR A 23 5.04 8.50 3.01
C TYR A 23 5.53 8.55 1.57
N ASP A 24 4.72 9.06 0.65
CA ASP A 24 5.13 9.21 -0.76
C ASP A 24 6.34 10.13 -0.90
N SER A 25 6.39 11.22 -0.13
CA SER A 25 7.54 12.12 -0.15
C SER A 25 8.83 11.44 0.33
N LYS A 26 8.71 10.58 1.34
CA LYS A 26 9.86 9.82 1.86
C LYS A 26 10.34 8.74 0.89
N LEU A 27 9.40 8.13 0.15
CA LEU A 27 9.73 7.09 -0.82
C LEU A 27 10.12 7.64 -2.21
N ALA A 28 9.94 8.93 -2.43
CA ALA A 28 10.17 9.57 -3.74
C ALA A 28 11.52 9.22 -4.39
N PRO A 29 12.66 9.13 -3.66
CA PRO A 29 13.93 8.76 -4.28
C PRO A 29 13.92 7.38 -4.98
N THR A 30 13.02 6.48 -4.59
CA THR A 30 12.90 5.16 -5.23
C THR A 30 11.96 5.17 -6.44
N GLY A 31 11.24 6.26 -6.66
CA GLY A 31 10.20 6.32 -7.69
C GLY A 31 8.91 5.60 -7.32
N LEU A 32 8.82 5.03 -6.11
CA LEU A 32 7.65 4.30 -5.65
C LEU A 32 6.75 5.19 -4.78
N ARG A 33 5.46 4.94 -4.86
CA ARG A 33 4.47 5.45 -3.91
C ARG A 33 4.23 4.40 -2.83
N VAL A 34 3.69 4.82 -1.69
CA VAL A 34 3.49 3.92 -0.54
C VAL A 34 2.62 2.72 -0.89
N THR A 35 1.58 2.89 -1.71
CA THR A 35 0.73 1.77 -2.14
C THR A 35 1.51 0.78 -2.99
N GLN A 36 2.38 1.26 -3.88
CA GLN A 36 3.25 0.41 -4.69
C GLN A 36 4.27 -0.33 -3.82
N TYR A 37 4.85 0.35 -2.85
CA TYR A 37 5.72 -0.29 -1.85
C TYR A 37 4.99 -1.41 -1.13
N ALA A 38 3.75 -1.17 -0.70
CA ALA A 38 2.94 -2.17 -0.01
C ALA A 38 2.70 -3.41 -0.88
N ILE A 39 2.46 -3.21 -2.18
CA ILE A 39 2.31 -4.32 -3.14
C ILE A 39 3.60 -5.15 -3.21
N LEU A 40 4.74 -4.50 -3.37
CA LEU A 40 6.03 -5.20 -3.44
C LEU A 40 6.33 -5.94 -2.14
N ALA A 41 6.07 -5.32 -0.99
CA ALA A 41 6.30 -5.92 0.31
C ALA A 41 5.43 -7.16 0.51
N LEU A 42 4.17 -7.09 0.11
CA LEU A 42 3.25 -8.21 0.22
C LEU A 42 3.65 -9.36 -0.71
N LEU A 43 4.05 -9.06 -1.94
CA LEU A 43 4.57 -10.06 -2.88
C LEU A 43 5.84 -10.72 -2.36
N GLY A 44 6.73 -9.95 -1.75
CA GLY A 44 7.93 -10.50 -1.13
C GLY A 44 7.64 -11.46 0.01
N LYS A 45 6.55 -11.24 0.72
CA LYS A 45 6.12 -12.09 1.84
C LYS A 45 5.34 -13.32 1.39
N LEU A 46 4.42 -13.16 0.43
CA LEU A 46 3.47 -14.21 0.04
C LEU A 46 3.96 -15.05 -1.15
N GLY A 47 4.92 -14.55 -1.93
CA GLY A 47 5.28 -15.14 -3.21
C GLY A 47 4.25 -14.81 -4.28
N GLY A 48 4.12 -15.67 -5.29
CA GLY A 48 3.16 -15.44 -6.38
C GLY A 48 1.72 -15.55 -5.89
N VAL A 49 0.91 -14.53 -6.17
CA VAL A 49 -0.51 -14.47 -5.78
C VAL A 49 -1.35 -13.95 -6.94
N SER A 50 -2.64 -14.25 -6.90
CA SER A 50 -3.58 -13.70 -7.88
C SER A 50 -3.79 -12.21 -7.64
N VAL A 51 -4.13 -11.48 -8.72
CA VAL A 51 -4.48 -10.05 -8.64
C VAL A 51 -5.63 -9.84 -7.66
N ASN A 52 -6.64 -10.73 -7.69
CA ASN A 52 -7.78 -10.62 -6.79
C ASN A 52 -7.39 -10.83 -5.33
N SER A 53 -6.51 -11.78 -5.05
CA SER A 53 -6.01 -12.03 -3.69
C SER A 53 -5.24 -10.81 -3.18
N LEU A 54 -4.39 -10.23 -4.02
CA LEU A 54 -3.61 -9.05 -3.67
C LEU A 54 -4.52 -7.86 -3.38
N ALA A 55 -5.53 -7.65 -4.20
CA ALA A 55 -6.51 -6.58 -4.00
C ALA A 55 -7.26 -6.74 -2.66
N ARG A 56 -7.63 -7.97 -2.31
CA ARG A 56 -8.28 -8.25 -1.02
C ARG A 56 -7.37 -7.95 0.17
N HIS A 57 -6.11 -8.34 0.09
CA HIS A 57 -5.14 -8.07 1.17
C HIS A 57 -4.95 -6.57 1.41
N LEU A 58 -5.00 -5.78 0.34
CA LEU A 58 -4.77 -4.34 0.41
C LEU A 58 -6.08 -3.54 0.49
N ASP A 59 -7.22 -4.23 0.47
CA ASP A 59 -8.54 -3.62 0.49
C ASP A 59 -8.71 -2.57 -0.62
N LEU A 60 -8.26 -2.94 -1.82
CA LEU A 60 -8.32 -2.08 -3.01
C LEU A 60 -9.32 -2.63 -4.02
N ASP A 61 -10.00 -1.72 -4.72
CA ASP A 61 -10.83 -2.10 -5.86
C ASP A 61 -9.96 -2.42 -7.09
N ARG A 62 -10.56 -3.03 -8.11
CA ARG A 62 -9.84 -3.47 -9.32
C ARG A 62 -9.21 -2.32 -10.08
N THR A 63 -9.90 -1.18 -10.16
CA THR A 63 -9.41 0.00 -10.88
C THR A 63 -8.18 0.57 -10.21
N THR A 64 -8.23 0.75 -8.89
CA THR A 64 -7.11 1.25 -8.10
C THR A 64 -5.94 0.27 -8.16
N MET A 65 -6.22 -1.04 -8.08
CA MET A 65 -5.19 -2.08 -8.19
C MET A 65 -4.48 -1.99 -9.53
N GLY A 66 -5.23 -1.87 -10.63
CA GLY A 66 -4.66 -1.74 -11.97
C GLY A 66 -3.80 -0.50 -12.13
N LYS A 67 -4.24 0.62 -11.57
CA LYS A 67 -3.47 1.89 -11.59
C LYS A 67 -2.12 1.77 -10.90
N ASN A 68 -2.03 0.95 -9.86
CA ASN A 68 -0.79 0.74 -9.11
C ASN A 68 0.09 -0.36 -9.74
N LEU A 69 -0.53 -1.38 -10.35
CA LEU A 69 0.22 -2.48 -10.97
C LEU A 69 0.89 -2.10 -12.28
N ARG A 70 0.22 -1.33 -13.13
CA ARG A 70 0.76 -0.98 -14.44
C ARG A 70 2.13 -0.29 -14.38
N PRO A 71 2.32 0.71 -13.49
CA PRO A 71 3.67 1.28 -13.34
C PRO A 71 4.70 0.27 -12.87
N LEU A 72 4.33 -0.64 -11.98
CA LEU A 72 5.24 -1.67 -11.48
C LEU A 72 5.64 -2.67 -12.57
N GLU A 73 4.70 -3.02 -13.46
CA GLU A 73 5.01 -3.83 -14.64
C GLU A 73 5.95 -3.10 -15.59
N ARG A 74 5.68 -1.82 -15.87
CA ARG A 74 6.53 -0.99 -16.74
C ARG A 74 7.95 -0.87 -16.20
N MET A 75 8.09 -0.75 -14.89
CA MET A 75 9.40 -0.72 -14.23
C MET A 75 10.05 -2.11 -14.13
N ARG A 76 9.32 -3.15 -14.53
CA ARG A 76 9.75 -4.56 -14.45
C ARG A 76 10.03 -5.05 -13.03
N TYR A 77 9.36 -4.47 -12.07
CA TYR A 77 9.44 -4.90 -10.66
C TYR A 77 8.51 -6.08 -10.37
N VAL A 78 7.44 -6.22 -11.15
CA VAL A 78 6.53 -7.36 -11.06
C VAL A 78 6.31 -7.95 -12.45
N LYS A 79 5.98 -9.24 -12.46
CA LYS A 79 5.59 -9.97 -13.67
C LYS A 79 4.17 -10.47 -13.46
N VAL A 80 3.29 -10.19 -14.42
CA VAL A 80 1.91 -10.69 -14.41
C VAL A 80 1.80 -11.77 -15.47
N THR A 81 1.35 -12.95 -15.07
CA THR A 81 1.16 -14.10 -15.97
C THR A 81 -0.28 -14.58 -15.88
N SER A 82 -0.83 -15.00 -17.04
CA SER A 82 -2.14 -15.64 -17.07
C SER A 82 -2.03 -17.09 -16.65
N SER A 83 -3.08 -17.60 -15.96
CA SER A 83 -3.13 -19.02 -15.62
C SER A 83 -3.22 -19.86 -16.89
N PRO A 84 -2.45 -20.95 -17.01
CA PRO A 84 -2.55 -21.87 -18.16
C PRO A 84 -3.92 -22.56 -18.26
N THR A 85 -4.63 -22.70 -17.13
CA THR A 85 -5.91 -23.42 -17.07
C THR A 85 -7.11 -22.49 -17.06
N ASP A 86 -6.91 -21.21 -16.64
CA ASP A 86 -7.96 -20.20 -16.59
C ASP A 86 -7.38 -18.87 -17.08
N GLY A 87 -7.67 -18.52 -18.33
CA GLY A 87 -7.19 -17.28 -18.95
C GLY A 87 -7.68 -16.00 -18.29
N ARG A 88 -8.63 -16.09 -17.36
CA ARG A 88 -9.13 -14.95 -16.57
C ARG A 88 -8.31 -14.70 -15.32
N SER A 89 -7.62 -15.71 -14.82
CA SER A 89 -6.80 -15.62 -13.63
C SER A 89 -5.41 -15.10 -13.98
N ARG A 90 -4.99 -14.05 -13.27
CA ARG A 90 -3.66 -13.47 -13.41
C ARG A 90 -2.90 -13.64 -12.11
N THR A 91 -1.67 -14.14 -12.21
CA THR A 91 -0.75 -14.29 -11.08
C THR A 91 0.34 -13.23 -11.18
N ILE A 92 0.61 -12.58 -10.06
CA ILE A 92 1.65 -11.57 -9.96
C ILE A 92 2.81 -12.15 -9.16
N THR A 93 4.02 -11.97 -9.68
CA THR A 93 5.26 -12.36 -8.99
C THR A 93 6.22 -11.18 -8.94
N LEU A 94 7.02 -11.14 -7.88
CA LEU A 94 8.08 -10.17 -7.73
C LEU A 94 9.28 -10.61 -8.58
N THR A 95 9.86 -9.70 -9.35
CA THR A 95 11.09 -9.98 -10.10
C THR A 95 12.30 -9.74 -9.20
N ASN A 96 13.49 -10.14 -9.68
CA ASN A 96 14.74 -9.85 -8.96
C ASN A 96 14.96 -8.35 -8.78
N SER A 97 14.69 -7.56 -9.82
CA SER A 97 14.78 -6.09 -9.73
C SER A 97 13.74 -5.52 -8.80
N GLY A 98 12.55 -6.10 -8.77
CA GLY A 98 11.50 -5.73 -7.81
C GLY A 98 11.93 -6.00 -6.37
N GLY A 99 12.60 -7.11 -6.12
CA GLY A 99 13.16 -7.43 -4.81
C GLY A 99 14.22 -6.42 -4.37
N ALA A 100 15.08 -6.00 -5.28
CA ALA A 100 16.08 -4.96 -5.00
C ALA A 100 15.41 -3.60 -4.72
N ALA A 101 14.39 -3.25 -5.50
CA ALA A 101 13.61 -2.02 -5.28
C ALA A 101 12.89 -2.05 -3.92
N LEU A 102 12.34 -3.18 -3.55
CA LEU A 102 11.71 -3.39 -2.25
C LEU A 102 12.68 -3.14 -1.11
N LYS A 103 13.89 -3.69 -1.20
CA LYS A 103 14.93 -3.50 -0.20
C LYS A 103 15.30 -2.04 -0.02
N ALA A 104 15.50 -1.33 -1.13
CA ALA A 104 15.85 0.09 -1.10
C ALA A 104 14.71 0.91 -0.49
N ALA A 105 13.48 0.64 -0.90
CA ALA A 105 12.30 1.35 -0.41
C ALA A 105 12.04 1.05 1.08
N ALA A 106 12.31 -0.16 1.54
CA ALA A 106 12.11 -0.54 2.94
C ALA A 106 12.90 0.33 3.91
N ARG A 107 14.09 0.76 3.54
CA ARG A 107 14.89 1.67 4.37
C ARG A 107 14.19 3.01 4.57
N LEU A 108 13.67 3.57 3.48
CA LEU A 108 12.98 4.86 3.50
C LEU A 108 11.62 4.74 4.20
N TRP A 109 10.94 3.63 4.00
CA TRP A 109 9.70 3.34 4.70
C TRP A 109 9.93 3.27 6.22
N ARG A 110 10.98 2.58 6.68
CA ARG A 110 11.31 2.50 8.11
C ARG A 110 11.59 3.89 8.70
N ARG A 111 12.25 4.76 7.96
CA ARG A 111 12.48 6.15 8.38
C ARG A 111 11.15 6.90 8.52
N ALA A 112 10.26 6.76 7.55
CA ALA A 112 8.93 7.38 7.61
C ALA A 112 8.15 6.87 8.83
N GLN A 113 8.19 5.56 9.09
CA GLN A 113 7.57 4.97 10.29
C GLN A 113 8.13 5.59 11.57
N ALA A 114 9.44 5.65 11.68
CA ALA A 114 10.10 6.21 12.85
C ALA A 114 9.75 7.68 13.07
N GLU A 115 9.71 8.47 12.01
CA GLU A 115 9.34 9.88 12.09
C GLU A 115 7.88 10.07 12.51
N PHE A 116 6.96 9.28 11.96
CA PHE A 116 5.55 9.33 12.33
C PHE A 116 5.37 8.94 13.80
N GLU A 117 6.02 7.87 14.24
CA GLU A 117 5.93 7.39 15.62
C GLU A 117 6.58 8.37 16.61
N SER A 118 7.67 9.01 16.21
CA SER A 118 8.31 10.06 17.02
C SER A 118 7.39 11.28 17.19
N ALA A 119 6.70 11.67 16.12
CA ALA A 119 5.83 12.84 16.15
C ALA A 119 4.54 12.61 16.94
N ASN A 120 4.02 11.39 16.97
CA ASN A 120 2.72 11.07 17.55
C ASN A 120 2.80 10.18 18.80
N GLY A 121 3.92 9.52 19.01
CA GLY A 121 4.11 8.49 20.04
C GLY A 121 3.84 7.10 19.49
N GLY A 122 4.69 6.15 19.86
CA GLY A 122 4.56 4.75 19.41
C GLY A 122 3.27 4.09 19.89
N ALA A 123 2.85 4.37 21.11
CA ALA A 123 1.59 3.86 21.67
C ALA A 123 0.37 4.40 20.91
N VAL A 124 0.38 5.70 20.57
CA VAL A 124 -0.68 6.33 19.78
C VAL A 124 -0.74 5.70 18.38
N ALA A 125 0.40 5.51 17.74
CA ALA A 125 0.47 4.92 16.41
C ALA A 125 -0.10 3.48 16.40
N ARG A 126 0.27 2.68 17.40
CA ARG A 126 -0.27 1.30 17.54
C ARG A 126 -1.78 1.31 17.77
N ALA A 127 -2.25 2.16 18.68
CA ALA A 127 -3.67 2.29 18.97
C ALA A 127 -4.46 2.74 17.74
N LEU A 128 -3.90 3.67 16.97
CA LEU A 128 -4.52 4.16 15.74
C LEU A 128 -4.66 3.04 14.71
N ARG A 129 -3.60 2.27 14.46
CA ARG A 129 -3.68 1.12 13.54
C ARG A 129 -4.73 0.11 13.98
N SER A 130 -4.78 -0.20 15.28
CA SER A 130 -5.77 -1.13 15.84
C SER A 130 -7.20 -0.61 15.68
N THR A 131 -7.42 0.66 16.01
CA THR A 131 -8.72 1.30 15.86
C THR A 131 -9.19 1.27 14.41
N LEU A 132 -8.30 1.63 13.47
CA LEU A 132 -8.63 1.66 12.05
C LEU A 132 -8.93 0.25 11.51
N ALA A 133 -8.15 -0.75 11.93
CA ALA A 133 -8.36 -2.13 11.51
C ALA A 133 -9.70 -2.70 12.00
N ASN A 134 -10.22 -2.18 13.09
CA ASN A 134 -11.46 -2.66 13.70
C ASN A 134 -12.66 -1.74 13.45
N LEU A 135 -12.52 -0.79 12.53
CA LEU A 135 -13.64 0.08 12.18
C LEU A 135 -14.82 -0.75 11.66
N LYS A 136 -15.98 -0.45 12.22
CA LYS A 136 -17.23 -1.03 11.74
C LYS A 136 -17.99 0.00 10.96
N VAL A 137 -18.35 -0.34 9.75
CA VAL A 137 -19.20 0.50 8.92
C VAL A 137 -20.55 -0.22 8.77
N GLY A 138 -21.64 0.53 8.91
CA GLY A 138 -22.98 0.00 8.72
C GLY A 138 -23.18 -0.50 7.29
N ARG A 139 -24.20 -1.31 7.13
CA ARG A 139 -24.61 -1.77 5.79
C ARG A 139 -25.20 -0.63 4.96
#